data_5263701e98c8b4f4f49ed0bfaf862e22
#
_entry.id   5263701e98c8b4f4f49ed0bfaf862e22
#
_cell.length_a   1.000
_cell.length_b   1.000
_cell.length_c   1.000
_cell.angle_alpha   90.00
_cell.angle_beta   90.00
_cell.angle_gamma   90.00
#
_symmetry.space_group_name_H-M   'P 1'
#
loop_
_entity.id
_entity.type
_entity.pdbx_description
1 polymer ?
#
loop_
_entity_poly.entity_id
_entity_poly.type
_entity_poly.pdbx_seq_one_letter_code
_entity_poly.pdbx_strand_id
1 'polypeptide(L)'
;NTFFSGGGGGGSRGPKPRTRRGNDALIRIEVELAEAVFGTTKEITVDTAIGCPTCSGKGTAEGASLTACPMCRGRGEVQNVQRTFLGQVMTARACPQCQGYGTLNPSPCPECAGDGRIRTRETINVEVPPGVETGTRLLLSGKGEVGPGSGPAGDIYVEIIQKPHPVFEREGNDLHVRLSIPMTAAALGTVIPLQTLDGEQSIDIRPGTQSGGVQTLRGLGAARLQRSGRGDLHIHLDVVTPSKIDAEQRALLEQLAALRGEERVEPTILEHQTGLFSRIKEAFSGK
;
A
#
# COMPACT_ATOMS: atom_id res chain seq x y z
N ASN A 1 5.32 -26.94 -4.60
CA ASN A 1 6.74 -27.26 -4.60
C ASN A 1 7.39 -26.52 -3.45
N THR A 2 7.45 -27.21 -2.32
CA THR A 2 8.15 -26.79 -1.11
C THR A 2 9.65 -26.93 -1.34
N PHE A 3 10.34 -25.82 -1.54
CA PHE A 3 11.79 -25.80 -1.48
C PHE A 3 12.24 -25.84 -0.02
N PHE A 4 12.79 -26.95 0.39
CA PHE A 4 13.61 -27.08 1.58
C PHE A 4 14.83 -26.16 1.41
N SER A 5 14.79 -24.98 1.98
CA SER A 5 15.98 -24.22 2.27
C SER A 5 16.58 -24.74 3.57
N GLY A 6 17.32 -25.84 3.46
CA GLY A 6 18.22 -26.32 4.49
C GLY A 6 19.37 -25.34 4.65
N GLY A 7 19.12 -24.25 5.39
CA GLY A 7 20.18 -23.37 5.86
C GLY A 7 21.04 -24.10 6.87
N GLY A 8 22.16 -24.68 6.42
CA GLY A 8 23.20 -25.18 7.27
C GLY A 8 23.73 -24.02 8.15
N GLY A 9 23.29 -23.99 9.40
CA GLY A 9 23.80 -23.08 10.42
C GLY A 9 25.26 -23.33 10.67
N GLY A 10 26.13 -22.73 9.88
CA GLY A 10 27.54 -22.53 10.23
C GLY A 10 27.60 -21.63 11.45
N GLY A 11 27.55 -22.24 12.64
CA GLY A 11 27.68 -21.54 13.90
C GLY A 11 28.93 -20.68 13.88
N SER A 12 28.77 -19.35 13.91
CA SER A 12 29.88 -18.43 14.11
C SER A 12 30.64 -18.86 15.36
N ARG A 13 31.89 -19.31 15.17
CA ARG A 13 32.79 -19.64 16.28
C ARG A 13 33.19 -18.34 16.96
N GLY A 14 32.45 -17.96 17.97
CA GLY A 14 32.75 -16.74 18.72
C GLY A 14 31.54 -16.26 19.55
N PRO A 15 31.77 -15.29 20.44
CA PRO A 15 30.70 -14.71 21.27
C PRO A 15 29.68 -13.97 20.40
N LYS A 16 28.41 -14.07 20.78
CA LYS A 16 27.32 -13.30 20.17
C LYS A 16 27.60 -11.80 20.31
N PRO A 17 27.48 -11.00 19.26
CA PRO A 17 27.60 -9.57 19.38
C PRO A 17 26.46 -9.00 20.23
N ARG A 18 26.76 -8.09 21.13
CA ARG A 18 25.75 -7.35 21.91
C ARG A 18 25.07 -6.31 21.06
N THR A 19 25.80 -5.76 20.09
CA THR A 19 25.27 -4.81 19.12
C THR A 19 24.68 -5.57 17.93
N ARG A 20 23.41 -5.37 17.66
CA ARG A 20 22.69 -5.98 16.52
C ARG A 20 21.81 -4.94 15.86
N ARG A 21 21.52 -5.12 14.58
CA ARG A 21 20.55 -4.27 13.88
C ARG A 21 19.16 -4.41 14.51
N GLY A 22 18.43 -3.31 14.58
CA GLY A 22 17.05 -3.27 14.97
C GLY A 22 16.13 -3.96 13.97
N ASN A 23 14.90 -4.19 14.39
CA ASN A 23 13.89 -4.81 13.55
C ASN A 23 13.34 -3.79 12.55
N ASP A 24 13.01 -4.29 11.37
CA ASP A 24 12.21 -3.55 10.41
C ASP A 24 10.73 -3.60 10.81
N ALA A 25 9.98 -2.56 10.49
CA ALA A 25 8.55 -2.48 10.76
C ALA A 25 7.76 -2.27 9.48
N LEU A 26 6.55 -2.85 9.41
CA LEU A 26 5.57 -2.58 8.37
C LEU A 26 4.39 -1.85 8.98
N ILE A 27 4.10 -0.66 8.46
CA ILE A 27 3.00 0.19 8.91
C ILE A 27 2.07 0.41 7.71
N ARG A 28 0.76 0.36 7.94
CA ARG A 28 -0.24 0.66 6.93
C ARG A 28 -0.84 2.03 7.19
N ILE A 29 -0.90 2.85 6.15
CA ILE A 29 -1.55 4.15 6.22
C ILE A 29 -2.66 4.24 5.18
N GLU A 30 -3.75 4.86 5.58
CA GLU A 30 -4.86 5.15 4.70
C GLU A 30 -4.70 6.53 4.08
N VAL A 31 -4.92 6.61 2.77
CA VAL A 31 -4.92 7.85 2.00
C VAL A 31 -6.23 8.04 1.26
N GLU A 32 -6.71 9.26 1.20
CA GLU A 32 -7.86 9.63 0.36
C GLU A 32 -7.47 9.62 -1.13
N LEU A 33 -8.45 9.48 -2.03
CA LEU A 33 -8.17 9.47 -3.46
C LEU A 33 -7.40 10.73 -3.92
N ALA A 34 -7.78 11.90 -3.45
CA ALA A 34 -7.10 13.16 -3.78
C ALA A 34 -5.64 13.15 -3.32
N GLU A 35 -5.38 12.66 -2.11
CA GLU A 35 -4.03 12.51 -1.56
C GLU A 35 -3.18 11.53 -2.38
N ALA A 36 -3.79 10.42 -2.84
CA ALA A 36 -3.12 9.45 -3.70
C ALA A 36 -2.81 10.00 -5.10
N VAL A 37 -3.69 10.86 -5.64
CA VAL A 37 -3.54 11.48 -6.96
C VAL A 37 -2.48 12.57 -6.96
N PHE A 38 -2.51 13.48 -5.98
CA PHE A 38 -1.68 14.68 -5.95
C PHE A 38 -0.44 14.55 -5.05
N GLY A 39 -0.38 13.51 -4.23
CA GLY A 39 0.60 13.36 -3.19
C GLY A 39 0.24 14.18 -1.94
N THR A 40 0.84 13.80 -0.82
CA THR A 40 0.63 14.46 0.47
C THR A 40 1.75 14.13 1.44
N THR A 41 1.83 14.86 2.54
CA THR A 41 2.68 14.50 3.68
C THR A 41 1.78 14.12 4.84
N LYS A 42 1.98 12.90 5.39
CA LYS A 42 1.24 12.41 6.56
C LYS A 42 2.14 12.23 7.75
N GLU A 43 1.66 12.65 8.90
CA GLU A 43 2.30 12.34 10.18
C GLU A 43 1.80 11.00 10.70
N ILE A 44 2.74 10.13 11.04
CA ILE A 44 2.43 8.86 11.68
C ILE A 44 3.14 8.75 13.01
N THR A 45 2.47 8.22 14.01
CA THR A 45 3.08 7.92 15.30
C THR A 45 3.41 6.44 15.37
N VAL A 46 4.66 6.13 15.64
CA VAL A 46 5.18 4.76 15.67
C VAL A 46 5.74 4.45 17.05
N ASP A 47 5.46 3.25 17.55
CA ASP A 47 6.13 2.70 18.72
C ASP A 47 7.49 2.15 18.26
N THR A 48 8.56 2.75 18.74
CA THR A 48 9.94 2.43 18.30
C THR A 48 10.86 2.29 19.52
N ALA A 49 12.12 2.00 19.25
CA ALA A 49 13.17 2.02 20.26
C ALA A 49 14.29 2.95 19.82
N ILE A 50 14.72 3.82 20.71
CA ILE A 50 15.86 4.73 20.53
C ILE A 50 17.03 4.31 21.40
N GLY A 51 18.24 4.74 21.05
CA GLY A 51 19.41 4.55 21.92
C GLY A 51 19.16 5.16 23.29
N CYS A 52 19.51 4.43 24.33
CA CYS A 52 19.33 4.91 25.72
C CYS A 52 20.19 6.15 25.96
N PRO A 53 19.61 7.31 26.30
CA PRO A 53 20.36 8.55 26.51
C PRO A 53 21.28 8.47 27.72
N THR A 54 20.85 7.81 28.81
CA THR A 54 21.60 7.71 30.05
C THR A 54 22.93 6.98 29.91
N CYS A 55 22.98 5.89 29.16
CA CYS A 55 24.23 5.13 28.95
C CYS A 55 24.80 5.29 27.53
N SER A 56 24.23 6.14 26.69
CA SER A 56 24.63 6.33 25.29
C SER A 56 24.75 5.01 24.53
N GLY A 57 23.82 4.09 24.79
CA GLY A 57 23.74 2.78 24.15
C GLY A 57 24.63 1.68 24.71
N LYS A 58 25.53 1.98 25.67
CA LYS A 58 26.47 1.00 26.26
C LYS A 58 25.76 -0.10 27.08
N GLY A 59 24.60 0.18 27.65
CA GLY A 59 23.86 -0.73 28.49
C GLY A 59 24.43 -0.89 29.91
N THR A 60 25.53 -0.22 30.24
CA THR A 60 26.16 -0.25 31.59
C THR A 60 25.83 1.03 32.35
N ALA A 61 25.83 0.97 33.67
CA ALA A 61 25.81 2.17 34.49
C ALA A 61 27.05 3.03 34.27
N GLU A 62 26.98 4.30 34.67
CA GLU A 62 28.08 5.24 34.52
C GLU A 62 29.36 4.72 35.22
N GLY A 63 30.48 4.79 34.53
CA GLY A 63 31.76 4.28 35.04
C GLY A 63 31.91 2.75 35.06
N ALA A 64 30.85 1.99 34.76
CA ALA A 64 30.91 0.54 34.71
C ALA A 64 31.32 0.01 33.33
N SER A 65 32.00 -1.13 33.32
CA SER A 65 32.44 -1.80 32.09
C SER A 65 32.02 -3.27 32.09
N LEU A 66 31.91 -3.84 30.87
CA LEU A 66 31.67 -5.26 30.70
C LEU A 66 32.89 -6.07 31.13
N THR A 67 32.69 -7.16 31.89
CA THR A 67 33.73 -8.06 32.32
C THR A 67 33.70 -9.37 31.54
N ALA A 68 34.86 -9.98 31.30
CA ALA A 68 34.93 -11.29 30.64
C ALA A 68 34.21 -12.35 31.51
N CYS A 69 33.40 -13.20 30.86
CA CYS A 69 32.71 -14.26 31.58
C CYS A 69 33.72 -15.30 32.08
N PRO A 70 33.77 -15.57 33.43
CA PRO A 70 34.76 -16.49 34.00
C PRO A 70 34.53 -17.94 33.54
N MET A 71 33.29 -18.35 33.27
CA MET A 71 32.96 -19.73 32.88
C MET A 71 33.49 -20.06 31.49
N CYS A 72 33.28 -19.21 30.51
CA CYS A 72 33.71 -19.45 29.12
C CYS A 72 34.97 -18.66 28.75
N ARG A 73 35.52 -17.86 29.65
CA ARG A 73 36.74 -17.02 29.45
C ARG A 73 36.65 -16.15 28.18
N GLY A 74 35.47 -15.54 27.99
CA GLY A 74 35.22 -14.66 26.83
C GLY A 74 34.75 -15.37 25.55
N ARG A 75 34.76 -16.69 25.48
CA ARG A 75 34.41 -17.44 24.25
C ARG A 75 32.95 -17.45 23.89
N GLY A 76 32.05 -17.16 24.84
CA GLY A 76 30.60 -17.21 24.63
C GLY A 76 30.01 -18.64 24.63
N GLU A 77 30.83 -19.66 24.49
CA GLU A 77 30.41 -21.06 24.42
C GLU A 77 31.21 -21.96 25.37
N VAL A 78 30.60 -23.05 25.77
CA VAL A 78 31.22 -24.13 26.57
C VAL A 78 31.11 -25.44 25.82
N GLN A 79 32.19 -26.22 25.88
CA GLN A 79 32.21 -27.54 25.26
C GLN A 79 31.55 -28.55 26.19
N ASN A 80 30.69 -29.38 25.63
CA ASN A 80 30.06 -30.50 26.34
C ASN A 80 30.36 -31.79 25.58
N VAL A 81 30.89 -32.77 26.30
CA VAL A 81 31.14 -34.10 25.73
C VAL A 81 29.88 -34.95 25.92
N GLN A 82 29.23 -35.31 24.85
CA GLN A 82 28.10 -36.25 24.85
C GLN A 82 28.58 -37.62 24.41
N ARG A 83 28.28 -38.64 25.22
CA ARG A 83 28.51 -40.03 24.86
C ARG A 83 27.34 -40.50 24.01
N THR A 84 27.61 -40.87 22.77
CA THR A 84 26.64 -41.46 21.85
C THR A 84 27.05 -42.92 21.58
N PHE A 85 26.18 -43.70 20.95
CA PHE A 85 26.50 -45.08 20.56
C PHE A 85 27.63 -45.16 19.51
N LEU A 86 27.95 -44.04 18.85
CA LEU A 86 29.04 -43.91 17.89
C LEU A 86 30.36 -43.39 18.52
N GLY A 87 30.38 -43.18 19.82
CA GLY A 87 31.55 -42.64 20.53
C GLY A 87 31.28 -41.32 21.24
N GLN A 88 32.34 -40.66 21.67
CA GLN A 88 32.27 -39.36 22.31
C GLN A 88 32.23 -38.21 21.28
N VAL A 89 31.15 -37.45 21.29
CA VAL A 89 31.01 -36.28 20.41
C VAL A 89 31.15 -35.00 21.26
N MET A 90 32.07 -34.12 20.87
CA MET A 90 32.18 -32.79 21.48
C MET A 90 31.20 -31.83 20.83
N THR A 91 30.25 -31.32 21.60
CA THR A 91 29.29 -30.32 21.17
C THR A 91 29.56 -28.99 21.86
N ALA A 92 29.56 -27.89 21.10
CA ALA A 92 29.61 -26.55 21.67
C ALA A 92 28.17 -26.06 21.92
N ARG A 93 27.93 -25.47 23.09
CA ARG A 93 26.67 -24.82 23.44
C ARG A 93 26.90 -23.42 23.98
N ALA A 94 25.92 -22.53 23.83
CA ALA A 94 25.99 -21.20 24.42
C ALA A 94 26.27 -21.30 25.92
N CYS A 95 27.21 -20.51 26.41
CA CYS A 95 27.56 -20.48 27.84
C CYS A 95 26.32 -20.04 28.66
N PRO A 96 25.87 -20.84 29.63
CA PRO A 96 24.65 -20.53 30.40
C PRO A 96 24.79 -19.25 31.23
N GLN A 97 25.99 -18.92 31.71
CA GLN A 97 26.23 -17.74 32.52
C GLN A 97 26.15 -16.43 31.75
N CYS A 98 26.72 -16.36 30.53
CA CYS A 98 26.69 -15.16 29.71
C CYS A 98 25.75 -15.25 28.50
N GLN A 99 24.98 -16.32 28.38
CA GLN A 99 24.01 -16.55 27.31
C GLN A 99 24.59 -16.44 25.89
N GLY A 100 25.88 -16.71 25.77
CA GLY A 100 26.60 -16.65 24.51
C GLY A 100 27.33 -15.34 24.23
N TYR A 101 27.20 -14.34 25.09
CA TYR A 101 27.86 -13.03 24.86
C TYR A 101 29.34 -12.98 25.19
N GLY A 102 29.89 -13.96 25.90
CA GLY A 102 31.29 -13.97 26.31
C GLY A 102 31.61 -12.97 27.43
N THR A 103 30.77 -11.98 27.67
CA THR A 103 30.93 -10.94 28.69
C THR A 103 29.72 -10.90 29.62
N LEU A 104 29.93 -10.43 30.85
CA LEU A 104 28.90 -10.14 31.82
C LEU A 104 28.79 -8.63 32.02
N ASN A 105 27.59 -8.17 32.29
CA ASN A 105 27.31 -6.79 32.69
C ASN A 105 27.03 -6.78 34.22
N PRO A 106 28.01 -6.47 35.05
CA PRO A 106 27.82 -6.50 36.51
C PRO A 106 26.95 -5.35 37.04
N SER A 107 26.90 -4.24 36.29
CA SER A 107 26.16 -3.03 36.67
C SER A 107 25.36 -2.54 35.44
N PRO A 108 24.18 -3.11 35.19
CA PRO A 108 23.34 -2.67 34.08
C PRO A 108 22.84 -1.26 34.30
N CYS A 109 22.68 -0.52 33.20
CA CYS A 109 22.06 0.81 33.21
C CYS A 109 20.64 0.72 33.78
N PRO A 110 20.27 1.54 34.76
CA PRO A 110 18.96 1.46 35.43
C PRO A 110 17.78 1.79 34.48
N GLU A 111 18.00 2.62 33.48
CA GLU A 111 16.95 3.04 32.55
C GLU A 111 16.64 1.96 31.49
N CYS A 112 17.66 1.38 30.85
CA CYS A 112 17.48 0.39 29.80
C CYS A 112 17.73 -1.07 30.27
N ALA A 113 17.98 -1.31 31.55
CA ALA A 113 18.26 -2.62 32.14
C ALA A 113 19.33 -3.44 31.37
N GLY A 114 20.27 -2.76 30.74
CA GLY A 114 21.38 -3.40 30.01
C GLY A 114 21.15 -3.55 28.50
N ASP A 115 19.97 -3.25 27.97
CA ASP A 115 19.66 -3.40 26.53
C ASP A 115 20.32 -2.30 25.65
N GLY A 116 20.71 -1.17 26.24
CA GLY A 116 21.31 -0.04 25.53
C GLY A 116 20.32 0.79 24.72
N ARG A 117 19.02 0.47 24.76
CA ARG A 117 17.93 1.18 24.08
C ARG A 117 16.71 1.24 24.97
N ILE A 118 15.85 2.20 24.72
CA ILE A 118 14.56 2.38 25.41
C ILE A 118 13.43 2.45 24.39
N ARG A 119 12.24 1.97 24.78
CA ARG A 119 11.04 2.10 23.95
C ARG A 119 10.46 3.49 24.10
N THR A 120 10.04 4.07 22.98
CA THR A 120 9.41 5.39 22.92
C THR A 120 8.42 5.46 21.77
N ARG A 121 7.66 6.54 21.74
CA ARG A 121 6.84 6.92 20.58
C ARG A 121 7.49 8.06 19.85
N GLU A 122 7.57 7.93 18.54
CA GLU A 122 8.12 8.95 17.67
C GLU A 122 7.11 9.30 16.57
N THR A 123 6.96 10.59 16.29
CA THR A 123 6.17 11.06 15.16
C THR A 123 7.08 11.25 13.95
N ILE A 124 6.72 10.62 12.85
CA ILE A 124 7.51 10.62 11.61
C ILE A 124 6.64 11.17 10.49
N ASN A 125 7.20 12.10 9.70
CA ASN A 125 6.57 12.59 8.49
C ASN A 125 6.85 11.63 7.34
N VAL A 126 5.78 11.19 6.68
CA VAL A 126 5.83 10.31 5.51
C VAL A 126 5.40 11.13 4.29
N GLU A 127 6.32 11.31 3.37
CA GLU A 127 6.02 11.91 2.08
C GLU A 127 5.41 10.84 1.16
N VAL A 128 4.14 11.01 0.85
CA VAL A 128 3.41 10.15 -0.09
C VAL A 128 3.51 10.77 -1.48
N PRO A 129 4.23 10.16 -2.42
CA PRO A 129 4.37 10.72 -3.75
C PRO A 129 3.05 10.67 -4.54
N PRO A 130 2.84 11.55 -5.52
CA PRO A 130 1.66 11.52 -6.37
C PRO A 130 1.61 10.25 -7.21
N GLY A 131 0.41 9.73 -7.39
CA GLY A 131 0.16 8.55 -8.21
C GLY A 131 0.30 7.20 -7.47
N VAL A 132 0.48 7.20 -6.17
CA VAL A 132 0.54 5.95 -5.38
C VAL A 132 -0.76 5.14 -5.52
N GLU A 133 -0.62 3.83 -5.48
CA GLU A 133 -1.73 2.87 -5.50
C GLU A 133 -1.75 2.05 -4.21
N THR A 134 -2.89 1.42 -3.94
CA THR A 134 -2.98 0.45 -2.84
C THR A 134 -1.94 -0.64 -3.00
N GLY A 135 -1.20 -0.93 -1.91
CA GLY A 135 -0.09 -1.88 -1.92
C GLY A 135 1.27 -1.27 -2.24
N THR A 136 1.33 0.01 -2.63
CA THR A 136 2.62 0.72 -2.77
C THR A 136 3.32 0.78 -1.41
N ARG A 137 4.61 0.44 -1.38
CA ARG A 137 5.43 0.47 -0.17
C ARG A 137 6.49 1.54 -0.29
N LEU A 138 6.49 2.44 0.68
CA LEU A 138 7.49 3.49 0.83
C LEU A 138 8.52 3.02 1.86
N LEU A 139 9.80 3.14 1.54
CA LEU A 139 10.89 2.77 2.44
C LEU A 139 11.40 4.00 3.17
N LEU A 140 11.32 3.98 4.48
CA LEU A 140 11.94 4.96 5.37
C LEU A 140 13.18 4.33 6.00
N SER A 141 14.31 4.48 5.34
CA SER A 141 15.57 3.87 5.76
C SER A 141 16.06 4.42 7.10
N GLY A 142 16.43 3.52 8.01
CA GLY A 142 16.98 3.86 9.33
C GLY A 142 16.00 4.51 10.30
N LYS A 143 14.68 4.45 10.01
CA LYS A 143 13.61 4.98 10.87
C LYS A 143 12.93 3.92 11.73
N GLY A 144 13.35 2.65 11.61
CA GLY A 144 12.88 1.56 12.45
C GLY A 144 13.48 1.58 13.86
N GLU A 145 13.26 0.52 14.63
CA GLU A 145 13.82 0.39 15.97
C GLU A 145 15.35 0.42 15.95
N VAL A 146 15.95 1.15 16.87
CA VAL A 146 17.38 1.01 17.16
C VAL A 146 17.64 -0.37 17.75
N GLY A 147 18.67 -1.03 17.29
CA GLY A 147 19.03 -2.37 17.73
C GLY A 147 19.57 -2.43 19.14
N PRO A 148 19.56 -3.62 19.78
CA PRO A 148 20.21 -3.82 21.07
C PRO A 148 21.66 -3.37 21.08
N GLY A 149 22.14 -2.83 22.19
CA GLY A 149 23.50 -2.27 22.30
C GLY A 149 23.72 -1.05 21.43
N SER A 150 22.68 -0.26 21.18
CA SER A 150 22.67 0.88 20.24
C SER A 150 23.15 0.50 18.82
N GLY A 151 22.75 -0.69 18.38
CA GLY A 151 23.01 -1.14 17.01
C GLY A 151 22.28 -0.29 15.96
N PRO A 152 22.65 -0.44 14.68
CA PRO A 152 21.99 0.27 13.60
C PRO A 152 20.46 0.10 13.67
N ALA A 153 19.72 1.17 13.38
CA ALA A 153 18.27 1.10 13.30
C ALA A 153 17.82 0.21 12.14
N GLY A 154 16.67 -0.39 12.28
CA GLY A 154 15.94 -1.03 11.18
C GLY A 154 15.33 0.00 10.25
N ASP A 155 14.51 -0.47 9.33
CA ASP A 155 13.78 0.36 8.38
C ASP A 155 12.26 0.30 8.65
N ILE A 156 11.54 1.31 8.21
CA ILE A 156 10.08 1.28 8.21
C ILE A 156 9.60 1.18 6.76
N TYR A 157 8.76 0.20 6.50
CA TYR A 157 7.99 0.07 5.27
C TYR A 157 6.60 0.61 5.52
N VAL A 158 6.21 1.64 4.78
CA VAL A 158 4.88 2.22 4.84
C VAL A 158 4.08 1.72 3.66
N GLU A 159 3.09 0.87 3.89
CA GLU A 159 2.18 0.34 2.87
C GLU A 159 0.97 1.26 2.76
N ILE A 160 0.72 1.74 1.54
CA ILE A 160 -0.39 2.65 1.23
C ILE A 160 -1.67 1.84 1.03
N ILE A 161 -2.77 2.30 1.62
CA ILE A 161 -4.12 1.82 1.36
C ILE A 161 -4.97 3.01 0.93
N GLN A 162 -5.34 3.06 -0.36
CA GLN A 162 -6.24 4.07 -0.85
C GLN A 162 -7.67 3.75 -0.43
N LYS A 163 -8.36 4.71 0.19
CA LYS A 163 -9.78 4.59 0.53
C LYS A 163 -10.64 4.67 -0.73
N PRO A 164 -11.76 3.91 -0.77
CA PRO A 164 -12.75 4.09 -1.83
C PRO A 164 -13.31 5.51 -1.80
N HIS A 165 -13.48 6.10 -2.98
CA HIS A 165 -14.07 7.43 -3.11
C HIS A 165 -15.56 7.30 -3.48
N PRO A 166 -16.47 8.14 -2.94
CA PRO A 166 -17.91 8.00 -3.17
C PRO A 166 -18.36 8.29 -4.60
N VAL A 167 -17.56 9.03 -5.36
CA VAL A 167 -17.92 9.50 -6.72
C VAL A 167 -17.00 8.91 -7.79
N PHE A 168 -15.71 8.86 -7.53
CA PHE A 168 -14.71 8.43 -8.51
C PHE A 168 -14.20 7.03 -8.22
N GLU A 169 -14.14 6.22 -9.26
CA GLU A 169 -13.48 4.92 -9.25
C GLU A 169 -12.14 5.06 -9.99
N ARG A 170 -11.08 4.48 -9.44
CA ARG A 170 -9.76 4.53 -10.04
C ARG A 170 -9.41 3.19 -10.67
N GLU A 171 -9.01 3.22 -11.94
CA GLU A 171 -8.48 2.07 -12.66
C GLU A 171 -7.07 2.41 -13.20
N GLY A 172 -6.04 1.92 -12.50
CA GLY A 172 -4.66 2.31 -12.78
C GLY A 172 -4.43 3.82 -12.62
N ASN A 173 -4.13 4.52 -13.72
CA ASN A 173 -3.97 5.98 -13.68
C ASN A 173 -5.22 6.75 -14.11
N ASP A 174 -6.24 6.06 -14.61
CA ASP A 174 -7.46 6.71 -15.07
C ASP A 174 -8.50 6.75 -13.93
N LEU A 175 -9.35 7.77 -13.99
CA LEU A 175 -10.47 7.94 -13.08
C LEU A 175 -11.77 7.76 -13.88
N HIS A 176 -12.75 7.15 -13.25
CA HIS A 176 -14.06 6.90 -13.81
C HIS A 176 -15.13 7.54 -12.93
N VAL A 177 -16.12 8.16 -13.57
CA VAL A 177 -17.31 8.70 -12.89
C VAL A 177 -18.53 8.39 -13.72
N ARG A 178 -19.66 8.08 -13.07
CA ARG A 178 -20.96 7.91 -13.72
C ARG A 178 -21.78 9.16 -13.54
N LEU A 179 -22.27 9.70 -14.67
CA LEU A 179 -23.11 10.89 -14.69
C LEU A 179 -24.48 10.54 -15.25
N SER A 180 -25.49 10.66 -14.42
CA SER A 180 -26.88 10.45 -14.82
C SER A 180 -27.44 11.74 -15.39
N ILE A 181 -27.97 11.69 -16.62
CA ILE A 181 -28.56 12.83 -17.32
C ILE A 181 -30.00 12.51 -17.76
N PRO A 182 -30.93 13.47 -17.70
CA PRO A 182 -32.29 13.23 -18.18
C PRO A 182 -32.32 13.10 -19.70
N MET A 183 -33.27 12.30 -20.23
CA MET A 183 -33.38 12.06 -21.67
C MET A 183 -33.58 13.33 -22.49
N THR A 184 -34.20 14.35 -21.91
CA THR A 184 -34.38 15.65 -22.57
C THR A 184 -33.07 16.39 -22.78
N ALA A 185 -32.21 16.38 -21.76
CA ALA A 185 -30.85 16.95 -21.85
C ALA A 185 -29.97 16.16 -22.82
N ALA A 186 -30.09 14.83 -22.85
CA ALA A 186 -29.37 13.99 -23.79
C ALA A 186 -29.82 14.24 -25.25
N ALA A 187 -31.12 14.47 -25.47
CA ALA A 187 -31.68 14.74 -26.80
C ALA A 187 -31.33 16.15 -27.31
N LEU A 188 -31.46 17.17 -26.45
CA LEU A 188 -31.29 18.58 -26.83
C LEU A 188 -29.84 19.08 -26.72
N GLY A 189 -29.01 18.39 -25.95
CA GLY A 189 -27.69 18.86 -25.55
C GLY A 189 -27.78 19.82 -24.36
N THR A 190 -26.72 19.89 -23.61
CA THR A 190 -26.59 20.79 -22.45
C THR A 190 -25.16 20.90 -22.00
N VAL A 191 -24.87 21.86 -21.13
CA VAL A 191 -23.59 21.97 -20.43
C VAL A 191 -23.82 21.71 -18.95
N ILE A 192 -23.05 20.80 -18.37
CA ILE A 192 -23.17 20.38 -16.98
C ILE A 192 -21.89 20.69 -16.23
N PRO A 193 -21.94 21.40 -15.10
CA PRO A 193 -20.78 21.52 -14.22
C PRO A 193 -20.54 20.22 -13.47
N LEU A 194 -19.34 19.69 -13.57
CA LEU A 194 -18.88 18.49 -12.85
C LEU A 194 -17.75 18.87 -11.91
N GLN A 195 -17.95 18.61 -10.62
CA GLN A 195 -16.90 18.76 -9.63
C GLN A 195 -15.90 17.61 -9.76
N THR A 196 -14.68 17.91 -10.20
CA THR A 196 -13.57 16.96 -10.30
C THR A 196 -12.58 17.13 -9.15
N LEU A 197 -11.56 16.28 -9.07
CA LEU A 197 -10.48 16.44 -8.10
C LEU A 197 -9.63 17.70 -8.35
N ASP A 198 -9.63 18.22 -9.58
CA ASP A 198 -8.93 19.43 -10.00
C ASP A 198 -9.79 20.72 -9.95
N GLY A 199 -11.01 20.58 -9.41
CA GLY A 199 -12.00 21.67 -9.39
C GLY A 199 -13.13 21.43 -10.39
N GLU A 200 -13.98 22.45 -10.57
CA GLU A 200 -15.15 22.38 -11.44
C GLU A 200 -14.75 22.41 -12.92
N GLN A 201 -15.31 21.47 -13.70
CA GLN A 201 -15.17 21.37 -15.13
C GLN A 201 -16.53 21.41 -15.81
N SER A 202 -16.62 22.16 -16.91
CA SER A 202 -17.85 22.20 -17.74
C SER A 202 -17.84 21.08 -18.76
N ILE A 203 -18.86 20.22 -18.69
CA ILE A 203 -19.03 19.06 -19.56
C ILE A 203 -20.07 19.39 -20.62
N ASP A 204 -19.68 19.43 -21.87
CA ASP A 204 -20.58 19.67 -23.01
C ASP A 204 -21.21 18.36 -23.46
N ILE A 205 -22.51 18.22 -23.21
CA ILE A 205 -23.33 17.09 -23.65
C ILE A 205 -23.92 17.42 -25.02
N ARG A 206 -23.45 16.72 -26.04
CA ARG A 206 -23.91 16.95 -27.41
C ARG A 206 -25.35 16.47 -27.62
N PRO A 207 -26.14 17.17 -28.47
CA PRO A 207 -27.44 16.68 -28.84
C PRO A 207 -27.39 15.27 -29.42
N GLY A 208 -28.33 14.42 -29.02
CA GLY A 208 -28.39 13.01 -29.43
C GLY A 208 -27.45 12.07 -28.69
N THR A 209 -26.89 12.49 -27.54
CA THR A 209 -26.08 11.63 -26.67
C THR A 209 -26.86 10.39 -26.23
N GLN A 210 -26.24 9.21 -26.39
CA GLN A 210 -26.85 7.93 -26.04
C GLN A 210 -26.36 7.47 -24.66
N SER A 211 -27.20 6.67 -23.97
CA SER A 211 -26.81 5.99 -22.73
C SER A 211 -25.66 5.03 -22.99
N GLY A 212 -24.69 4.94 -22.03
CA GLY A 212 -23.48 4.17 -22.20
C GLY A 212 -22.38 4.90 -22.97
N GLY A 213 -22.63 6.13 -23.44
CA GLY A 213 -21.59 6.98 -24.02
C GLY A 213 -20.50 7.32 -22.98
N VAL A 214 -19.25 7.42 -23.42
CA VAL A 214 -18.12 7.81 -22.58
C VAL A 214 -17.49 9.08 -23.13
N GLN A 215 -17.36 10.09 -22.26
CA GLN A 215 -16.63 11.31 -22.56
C GLN A 215 -15.32 11.33 -21.76
N THR A 216 -14.21 11.66 -22.43
CA THR A 216 -12.89 11.63 -21.78
C THR A 216 -12.35 13.05 -21.61
N LEU A 217 -12.00 13.41 -20.39
CA LEU A 217 -11.24 14.61 -20.07
C LEU A 217 -9.77 14.23 -19.86
N ARG A 218 -8.94 14.65 -20.78
CA ARG A 218 -7.52 14.28 -20.79
C ARG A 218 -6.74 14.93 -19.66
N GLY A 219 -5.86 14.14 -19.00
CA GLY A 219 -4.94 14.63 -17.99
C GLY A 219 -5.59 14.92 -16.63
N LEU A 220 -6.86 14.57 -16.43
CA LEU A 220 -7.58 14.72 -15.16
C LEU A 220 -7.67 13.42 -14.33
N GLY A 221 -6.90 12.40 -14.72
CA GLY A 221 -6.72 11.18 -13.95
C GLY A 221 -5.64 11.30 -12.88
N ALA A 222 -5.21 10.17 -12.34
CA ALA A 222 -4.12 10.10 -11.36
C ALA A 222 -2.75 10.34 -12.00
N ALA A 223 -1.83 10.90 -11.23
CA ALA A 223 -0.45 11.01 -11.65
C ALA A 223 0.16 9.62 -11.88
N ARG A 224 1.11 9.53 -12.79
CA ARG A 224 1.87 8.30 -13.04
C ARG A 224 3.03 8.22 -12.09
N LEU A 225 3.04 7.20 -11.23
CA LEU A 225 4.13 7.00 -10.28
C LEU A 225 5.48 6.91 -11.02
N GLN A 226 6.46 7.72 -10.61
CA GLN A 226 7.81 7.78 -11.18
C GLN A 226 7.90 8.16 -12.68
N ARG A 227 6.83 8.70 -13.26
CA ARG A 227 6.81 9.17 -14.65
C ARG A 227 6.10 10.50 -14.74
N SER A 228 6.39 11.25 -15.79
CA SER A 228 5.66 12.49 -16.09
C SER A 228 4.28 12.19 -16.67
N GLY A 229 3.32 13.09 -16.38
CA GLY A 229 1.96 13.03 -16.90
C GLY A 229 0.98 12.37 -15.94
N ARG A 230 -0.29 12.48 -16.33
CA ARG A 230 -1.44 11.95 -15.60
C ARG A 230 -2.26 11.07 -16.56
N GLY A 231 -3.10 10.22 -16.01
CA GLY A 231 -4.15 9.53 -16.72
C GLY A 231 -5.32 10.46 -17.06
N ASP A 232 -6.39 9.92 -17.54
CA ASP A 232 -7.58 10.63 -17.99
C ASP A 232 -8.76 10.41 -17.04
N LEU A 233 -9.76 11.30 -17.12
CA LEU A 233 -11.05 11.13 -16.43
C LEU A 233 -12.09 10.69 -17.47
N HIS A 234 -12.66 9.51 -17.27
CA HIS A 234 -13.72 8.94 -18.09
C HIS A 234 -15.07 9.15 -17.44
N ILE A 235 -15.93 9.88 -18.13
CA ILE A 235 -17.30 10.19 -17.69
C ILE A 235 -18.24 9.27 -18.44
N HIS A 236 -18.84 8.31 -17.72
CA HIS A 236 -19.84 7.39 -18.25
C HIS A 236 -21.22 8.04 -18.15
N LEU A 237 -21.87 8.22 -19.28
CA LEU A 237 -23.15 8.89 -19.38
C LEU A 237 -24.29 7.89 -19.33
N ASP A 238 -25.12 7.96 -18.29
CA ASP A 238 -26.33 7.16 -18.14
C ASP A 238 -27.56 8.04 -18.41
N VAL A 239 -28.25 7.80 -19.52
CA VAL A 239 -29.48 8.54 -19.85
C VAL A 239 -30.65 7.93 -19.14
N VAL A 240 -31.34 8.75 -18.34
CA VAL A 240 -32.49 8.33 -17.53
C VAL A 240 -33.77 8.84 -18.12
N THR A 241 -34.71 7.92 -18.34
CA THR A 241 -36.11 8.24 -18.67
C THR A 241 -36.94 8.47 -17.44
N PRO A 242 -37.88 9.44 -17.40
CA PRO A 242 -38.71 9.69 -16.25
C PRO A 242 -39.63 8.51 -15.98
N SER A 243 -39.61 7.99 -14.76
CA SER A 243 -40.50 6.88 -14.33
C SER A 243 -41.91 7.32 -13.95
N LYS A 244 -42.08 8.60 -13.64
CA LYS A 244 -43.35 9.22 -13.30
C LYS A 244 -43.53 10.43 -14.19
N ILE A 245 -44.65 10.48 -14.94
CA ILE A 245 -45.02 11.58 -15.80
C ILE A 245 -46.47 11.96 -15.50
N ASP A 246 -46.77 13.23 -15.50
CA ASP A 246 -48.13 13.74 -15.42
C ASP A 246 -48.88 13.69 -16.77
N ALA A 247 -50.12 14.13 -16.84
CA ALA A 247 -50.92 14.08 -18.04
C ALA A 247 -50.42 15.02 -19.13
N GLU A 248 -49.86 16.18 -18.78
CA GLU A 248 -49.33 17.15 -19.73
C GLU A 248 -48.01 16.62 -20.34
N GLN A 249 -47.13 16.12 -19.52
CA GLN A 249 -45.86 15.50 -19.97
C GLN A 249 -46.12 14.29 -20.89
N ARG A 250 -47.15 13.48 -20.57
CA ARG A 250 -47.56 12.37 -21.40
C ARG A 250 -48.01 12.86 -22.77
N ALA A 251 -48.90 13.86 -22.83
CA ALA A 251 -49.38 14.41 -24.08
C ALA A 251 -48.24 14.96 -24.97
N LEU A 252 -47.22 15.63 -24.39
CA LEU A 252 -46.07 16.12 -25.10
C LEU A 252 -45.18 14.97 -25.65
N LEU A 253 -45.04 13.89 -24.88
CA LEU A 253 -44.25 12.72 -25.34
C LEU A 253 -45.00 11.96 -26.44
N GLU A 254 -46.33 11.85 -26.38
CA GLU A 254 -47.19 11.26 -27.44
C GLU A 254 -47.12 12.08 -28.73
N GLN A 255 -47.13 13.42 -28.65
CA GLN A 255 -46.94 14.30 -29.79
C GLN A 255 -45.54 14.13 -30.40
N LEU A 256 -44.48 14.03 -29.56
CA LEU A 256 -43.14 13.77 -30.03
C LEU A 256 -43.05 12.43 -30.76
N ALA A 257 -43.65 11.38 -30.21
CA ALA A 257 -43.68 10.04 -30.80
C ALA A 257 -44.36 10.06 -32.18
N ALA A 258 -45.50 10.79 -32.30
CA ALA A 258 -46.18 10.97 -33.58
C ALA A 258 -45.36 11.71 -34.62
N LEU A 259 -44.67 12.81 -34.21
CA LEU A 259 -43.78 13.56 -35.11
C LEU A 259 -42.60 12.74 -35.61
N ARG A 260 -42.15 11.76 -34.82
CA ARG A 260 -41.02 10.87 -35.19
C ARG A 260 -41.48 9.57 -35.86
N GLY A 261 -42.80 9.33 -35.96
CA GLY A 261 -43.32 8.09 -36.49
C GLY A 261 -43.07 6.86 -35.62
N GLU A 262 -42.86 7.08 -34.31
CA GLU A 262 -42.56 6.06 -33.30
C GLU A 262 -43.80 5.55 -32.53
N GLU A 263 -45.00 5.82 -33.05
CA GLU A 263 -46.25 5.36 -32.44
C GLU A 263 -46.39 3.83 -32.39
N ARG A 264 -45.73 3.15 -33.37
CA ARG A 264 -45.61 1.69 -33.38
C ARG A 264 -44.16 1.30 -33.25
N VAL A 265 -43.83 0.65 -32.14
CA VAL A 265 -42.45 0.20 -31.88
C VAL A 265 -42.23 -1.13 -32.62
N GLU A 266 -41.38 -1.13 -33.63
CA GLU A 266 -40.82 -2.36 -34.19
C GLU A 266 -39.51 -2.64 -33.49
N PRO A 267 -39.38 -3.70 -32.67
CA PRO A 267 -38.17 -3.98 -31.97
C PRO A 267 -37.05 -4.39 -32.96
N THR A 268 -35.99 -3.62 -32.98
CA THR A 268 -34.74 -4.00 -33.72
C THR A 268 -33.90 -4.89 -32.80
N ILE A 269 -33.74 -6.14 -33.20
CA ILE A 269 -32.81 -7.06 -32.49
C ILE A 269 -31.40 -6.66 -32.86
N LEU A 270 -30.64 -6.18 -31.88
CA LEU A 270 -29.21 -5.92 -32.05
C LEU A 270 -28.47 -7.27 -32.04
N GLU A 271 -27.86 -7.63 -33.14
CA GLU A 271 -26.98 -8.79 -33.19
C GLU A 271 -25.80 -8.57 -32.25
N HIS A 272 -25.48 -9.60 -31.49
CA HIS A 272 -24.34 -9.58 -30.60
C HIS A 272 -23.08 -9.36 -31.46
N GLN A 273 -22.49 -8.18 -31.38
CA GLN A 273 -21.18 -7.95 -32.00
C GLN A 273 -20.19 -8.86 -31.28
N THR A 274 -19.91 -10.01 -31.88
CA THR A 274 -18.83 -10.89 -31.45
C THR A 274 -17.55 -10.07 -31.50
N GLY A 275 -16.99 -9.80 -30.32
CA GLY A 275 -15.81 -8.96 -30.18
C GLY A 275 -14.63 -9.51 -31.01
N LEU A 276 -13.67 -8.65 -31.32
CA LEU A 276 -12.47 -8.95 -32.12
C LEU A 276 -11.79 -10.29 -31.74
N PHE A 277 -11.91 -10.71 -30.48
CA PHE A 277 -11.37 -11.97 -29.95
C PHE A 277 -12.09 -13.23 -30.44
N SER A 278 -13.38 -13.18 -30.79
CA SER A 278 -14.05 -14.34 -31.36
C SER A 278 -13.66 -14.54 -32.82
N ARG A 279 -13.40 -13.47 -33.59
CA ARG A 279 -12.89 -13.54 -34.97
C ARG A 279 -11.46 -14.11 -35.02
N ILE A 280 -10.63 -13.82 -34.02
CA ILE A 280 -9.28 -14.38 -33.91
C ILE A 280 -9.37 -15.89 -33.57
N LYS A 281 -10.31 -16.29 -32.71
CA LYS A 281 -10.47 -17.71 -32.35
C LYS A 281 -10.97 -18.57 -33.51
N GLU A 282 -11.87 -18.04 -34.35
CA GLU A 282 -12.32 -18.72 -35.57
C GLU A 282 -11.22 -18.82 -36.64
N ALA A 283 -10.35 -17.79 -36.75
CA ALA A 283 -9.23 -17.84 -37.69
C ALA A 283 -8.13 -18.85 -37.27
N PHE A 284 -8.04 -19.23 -36.01
CA PHE A 284 -7.08 -20.21 -35.52
C PHE A 284 -7.66 -21.61 -35.29
N SER A 285 -8.98 -21.82 -35.37
CA SER A 285 -9.62 -23.12 -35.21
C SER A 285 -9.98 -23.81 -36.52
N GLY A 286 -9.62 -23.22 -37.67
CA GLY A 286 -9.80 -23.79 -39.01
C GLY A 286 -8.66 -24.74 -39.34
N LYS A 287 -8.65 -25.95 -38.74
CA LYS A 287 -8.32 -27.25 -39.34
C LYS A 287 -8.64 -28.34 -38.36
#